data_466c176a4b78ce3e92822b9321883468
#
_entry.id   466c176a4b78ce3e92822b9321883468
#
_cell.length_a   1.000
_cell.length_b   1.000
_cell.length_c   1.000
_cell.angle_alpha   90.00
_cell.angle_beta   90.00
_cell.angle_gamma   90.00
#
_symmetry.space_group_name_H-M   'P 1'
#
loop_
_entity.id
_entity.type
_entity.pdbx_description
1 polymer ?
#
loop_
_entity_poly.entity_id
_entity_poly.type
_entity_poly.pdbx_seq_one_letter_code
_entity_poly.pdbx_strand_id
1 'polypeptide(L)'
;EFEYSYRHRTGNADAKLSPKEYAELFAQSKLKVEAAKVAGLDTTTMFRKLQEAWRSQLLKSYLTDKQVLDSCIRVLYQDRGLKGLGSRVRIMQIFKYLPQTITAKHLEEEKNRIDSIWQSLRTQSDLDFARLVEMYSEDKRSMWLERLQTTSEFENVAFSLSTGEISHPFFTPEGLHIIKVIDRKENPSYGEVYEKLAERLIRKEGVDKATETIVERLKRDWQYAPNPSGMNELLTIGRTEQTLFTIDGQVYSGEMFKQFASSHPQAVKRQLNGFIAKSLLDYEGKNIERKHPEVRYALQKVTDKYLIAEVTRQKVDLPAINDRAGLATYFKFHTSDYRWDSPRYKGAILHCVDKKTSKQAKKLLKKTPEKEWAEVLRQTFNTSGEEKIKVEQGIFADGDNKYIDKLVFKKGDFEPLMSYPFTVVVGKKQKGPDDYREVIEQVRKDYRSYLDTCWMRELSESGKVEINQEVLKTVNNN
;
A
#
# COMPACT_ATOMS: atom_id res chain seq x y z
N GLU A 1 23.77 -9.24 14.27
CA GLU A 1 22.44 -8.65 14.02
C GLU A 1 22.47 -7.12 14.09
N PHE A 2 23.02 -6.54 15.16
CA PHE A 2 23.14 -5.08 15.32
C PHE A 2 23.93 -4.45 14.17
N GLU A 3 25.13 -4.98 13.85
CA GLU A 3 25.96 -4.49 12.74
C GLU A 3 25.25 -4.57 11.39
N TYR A 4 24.55 -5.67 11.13
CA TYR A 4 23.75 -5.81 9.93
C TYR A 4 22.65 -4.72 9.85
N SER A 5 21.89 -4.52 10.94
CA SER A 5 20.85 -3.49 11.02
C SER A 5 21.42 -2.09 10.87
N TYR A 6 22.57 -1.82 11.46
CA TYR A 6 23.28 -0.54 11.37
C TYR A 6 23.73 -0.22 9.94
N ARG A 7 24.30 -1.21 9.22
CA ARG A 7 24.74 -1.05 7.84
C ARG A 7 23.59 -0.94 6.82
N HIS A 8 22.45 -1.57 7.10
CA HIS A 8 21.27 -1.58 6.24
C HIS A 8 20.17 -0.65 6.75
N ARG A 9 20.53 0.50 7.29
CA ARG A 9 19.59 1.53 7.74
C ARG A 9 18.79 2.09 6.56
N THR A 10 17.49 2.27 6.76
CA THR A 10 16.59 2.86 5.77
C THR A 10 15.94 4.10 6.36
N GLY A 11 16.22 5.25 5.80
CA GLY A 11 15.67 6.54 6.23
C GLY A 11 16.75 7.60 6.40
N ASN A 12 16.46 8.84 5.97
CA ASN A 12 17.42 9.95 6.02
C ASN A 12 17.82 10.37 7.44
N ALA A 13 16.95 10.14 8.43
CA ALA A 13 17.24 10.45 9.83
C ALA A 13 18.19 9.43 10.45
N ASP A 14 17.91 8.13 10.28
CA ASP A 14 18.71 7.05 10.87
C ASP A 14 20.09 6.93 10.23
N ALA A 15 20.22 7.30 8.95
CA ALA A 15 21.50 7.24 8.23
C ALA A 15 22.61 8.14 8.82
N LYS A 16 22.24 9.15 9.62
CA LYS A 16 23.17 10.10 10.24
C LYS A 16 23.58 9.75 11.67
N LEU A 17 22.96 8.72 12.26
CA LEU A 17 23.21 8.34 13.65
C LEU A 17 24.57 7.65 13.81
N SER A 18 25.28 7.99 14.88
CA SER A 18 26.47 7.26 15.31
C SER A 18 26.12 5.83 15.78
N PRO A 19 27.07 4.90 15.82
CA PRO A 19 26.81 3.54 16.35
C PRO A 19 26.20 3.55 17.75
N LYS A 20 26.59 4.49 18.61
CA LYS A 20 26.07 4.61 19.97
C LYS A 20 24.60 5.03 20.01
N GLU A 21 24.25 6.09 19.28
CA GLU A 21 22.86 6.56 19.18
C GLU A 21 21.94 5.48 18.56
N TYR A 22 22.44 4.80 17.54
CA TYR A 22 21.69 3.70 16.92
C TYR A 22 21.53 2.50 17.85
N ALA A 23 22.53 2.21 18.72
CA ALA A 23 22.44 1.13 19.69
C ALA A 23 21.31 1.36 20.71
N GLU A 24 21.07 2.60 21.12
CA GLU A 24 19.96 2.94 22.01
C GLU A 24 18.61 2.69 21.32
N LEU A 25 18.46 3.14 20.08
CA LEU A 25 17.23 2.88 19.29
C LEU A 25 17.03 1.37 19.01
N PHE A 26 18.12 0.67 18.71
CA PHE A 26 18.08 -0.77 18.51
C PHE A 26 17.65 -1.51 19.77
N ALA A 27 18.16 -1.12 20.93
CA ALA A 27 17.76 -1.68 22.22
C ALA A 27 16.27 -1.42 22.50
N GLN A 28 15.77 -0.22 22.28
CA GLN A 28 14.35 0.11 22.42
C GLN A 28 13.47 -0.73 21.48
N SER A 29 13.89 -0.92 20.23
CA SER A 29 13.16 -1.79 19.30
C SER A 29 13.13 -3.25 19.77
N LYS A 30 14.22 -3.76 20.36
CA LYS A 30 14.24 -5.12 20.93
C LYS A 30 13.33 -5.28 22.15
N LEU A 31 13.21 -4.27 22.99
CA LEU A 31 12.23 -4.27 24.09
C LEU A 31 10.80 -4.40 23.56
N LYS A 32 10.45 -3.67 22.50
CA LYS A 32 9.13 -3.79 21.84
C LYS A 32 8.93 -5.18 21.24
N VAL A 33 9.96 -5.77 20.62
CA VAL A 33 9.91 -7.16 20.10
C VAL A 33 9.64 -8.16 21.22
N GLU A 34 10.34 -8.05 22.34
CA GLU A 34 10.11 -8.93 23.48
C GLU A 34 8.70 -8.76 24.05
N ALA A 35 8.20 -7.52 24.17
CA ALA A 35 6.82 -7.28 24.57
C ALA A 35 5.80 -7.92 23.60
N ALA A 36 6.10 -7.91 22.29
CA ALA A 36 5.28 -8.59 21.29
C ALA A 36 5.28 -10.11 21.45
N LYS A 37 6.42 -10.72 21.77
CA LYS A 37 6.54 -12.16 22.04
C LYS A 37 5.81 -12.55 23.33
N VAL A 38 5.96 -11.77 24.39
CA VAL A 38 5.21 -11.97 25.64
C VAL A 38 3.71 -11.92 25.39
N ALA A 39 3.26 -11.06 24.47
CA ALA A 39 1.86 -11.00 24.04
C ALA A 39 1.46 -12.15 23.07
N GLY A 40 2.37 -13.07 22.71
CA GLY A 40 2.11 -14.21 21.83
C GLY A 40 1.92 -13.85 20.36
N LEU A 41 2.34 -12.66 19.92
CA LEU A 41 2.11 -12.18 18.55
C LEU A 41 2.93 -12.96 17.52
N ASP A 42 4.10 -13.49 17.92
CA ASP A 42 4.97 -14.33 17.11
C ASP A 42 4.45 -15.75 16.89
N THR A 43 3.45 -16.18 17.65
CA THR A 43 2.84 -17.51 17.54
C THR A 43 1.53 -17.52 16.75
N THR A 44 1.04 -16.36 16.33
CA THR A 44 -0.22 -16.24 15.59
C THR A 44 -0.14 -16.89 14.20
N THR A 45 -1.25 -17.46 13.74
CA THR A 45 -1.33 -18.06 12.39
C THR A 45 -1.00 -17.04 11.30
N MET A 46 -1.41 -15.78 11.49
CA MET A 46 -1.12 -14.70 10.55
C MET A 46 0.37 -14.39 10.46
N PHE A 47 1.04 -14.28 11.62
CA PHE A 47 2.48 -14.04 11.68
C PHE A 47 3.27 -15.17 10.98
N ARG A 48 2.92 -16.43 11.26
CA ARG A 48 3.59 -17.59 10.64
C ARG A 48 3.46 -17.58 9.12
N LYS A 49 2.25 -17.29 8.59
CA LYS A 49 2.04 -17.15 7.14
C LYS A 49 2.86 -16.02 6.53
N LEU A 50 2.92 -14.87 7.20
CA LEU A 50 3.72 -13.73 6.73
C LEU A 50 5.22 -14.05 6.77
N GLN A 51 5.71 -14.65 7.85
CA GLN A 51 7.10 -15.07 7.99
C GLN A 51 7.50 -16.03 6.86
N GLU A 52 6.66 -17.00 6.54
CA GLU A 52 6.89 -17.96 5.46
C GLU A 52 6.92 -17.27 4.08
N ALA A 53 6.01 -16.33 3.85
CA ALA A 53 5.98 -15.53 2.62
C ALA A 53 7.25 -14.65 2.48
N TRP A 54 7.67 -13.97 3.54
CA TRP A 54 8.91 -13.16 3.54
C TRP A 54 10.15 -14.01 3.34
N ARG A 55 10.21 -15.17 4.01
CA ARG A 55 11.29 -16.14 3.81
C ARG A 55 11.38 -16.57 2.35
N SER A 56 10.25 -16.97 1.77
CA SER A 56 10.18 -17.37 0.36
C SER A 56 10.63 -16.25 -0.58
N GLN A 57 10.25 -15.01 -0.31
CA GLN A 57 10.65 -13.85 -1.12
C GLN A 57 12.15 -13.55 -1.01
N LEU A 58 12.70 -13.56 0.21
CA LEU A 58 14.14 -13.39 0.43
C LEU A 58 14.94 -14.48 -0.25
N LEU A 59 14.52 -15.73 -0.10
CA LEU A 59 15.19 -16.88 -0.70
C LEU A 59 15.24 -16.80 -2.24
N LYS A 60 14.19 -16.30 -2.88
CA LYS A 60 14.19 -16.11 -4.35
C LYS A 60 15.35 -15.24 -4.81
N SER A 61 15.65 -14.14 -4.12
CA SER A 61 16.75 -13.24 -4.49
C SER A 61 18.14 -13.87 -4.30
N TYR A 62 18.29 -14.76 -3.32
CA TYR A 62 19.56 -15.49 -3.09
C TYR A 62 19.71 -16.72 -3.97
N LEU A 63 18.60 -17.36 -4.33
CA LEU A 63 18.60 -18.56 -5.17
C LEU A 63 18.66 -18.23 -6.67
N THR A 64 18.46 -16.97 -7.07
CA THR A 64 18.60 -16.57 -8.48
C THR A 64 20.07 -16.37 -8.84
N ASP A 65 20.54 -17.06 -9.88
CA ASP A 65 21.90 -16.88 -10.39
C ASP A 65 22.06 -15.48 -11.00
N LYS A 66 22.87 -14.63 -10.33
CA LYS A 66 23.06 -13.24 -10.72
C LYS A 66 23.65 -13.07 -12.13
N GLN A 67 24.52 -13.99 -12.57
CA GLN A 67 25.13 -13.90 -13.89
C GLN A 67 24.12 -14.24 -14.99
N VAL A 68 23.30 -15.28 -14.78
CA VAL A 68 22.22 -15.65 -15.70
C VAL A 68 21.17 -14.56 -15.75
N LEU A 69 20.80 -14.02 -14.59
CA LEU A 69 19.84 -12.92 -14.50
C LEU A 69 20.36 -11.66 -15.22
N ASP A 70 21.62 -11.26 -14.99
CA ASP A 70 22.25 -10.12 -15.68
C ASP A 70 22.28 -10.33 -17.19
N SER A 71 22.62 -11.54 -17.64
CA SER A 71 22.60 -11.89 -19.07
C SER A 71 21.20 -11.77 -19.67
N CYS A 72 20.19 -12.28 -18.97
CA CYS A 72 18.78 -12.14 -19.40
C CYS A 72 18.34 -10.66 -19.46
N ILE A 73 18.72 -9.87 -18.46
CA ILE A 73 18.38 -8.43 -18.41
C ILE A 73 19.09 -7.68 -19.54
N ARG A 74 20.37 -7.99 -19.82
CA ARG A 74 21.12 -7.38 -20.94
C ARG A 74 20.49 -7.69 -22.29
N VAL A 75 20.11 -8.93 -22.52
CA VAL A 75 19.41 -9.33 -23.75
C VAL A 75 18.10 -8.56 -23.89
N LEU A 76 17.30 -8.50 -22.82
CA LEU A 76 16.04 -7.75 -22.82
C LEU A 76 16.24 -6.24 -23.01
N TYR A 77 17.27 -5.66 -22.41
CA TYR A 77 17.60 -4.24 -22.58
C TYR A 77 18.07 -3.91 -23.99
N GLN A 78 18.80 -4.84 -24.63
CA GLN A 78 19.36 -4.69 -25.98
C GLN A 78 18.42 -5.13 -27.09
N ASP A 79 17.40 -5.95 -26.77
CA ASP A 79 16.47 -6.45 -27.76
C ASP A 79 15.72 -5.30 -28.46
N ARG A 80 15.82 -5.29 -29.80
CA ARG A 80 15.20 -4.26 -30.64
C ARG A 80 13.67 -4.23 -30.50
N GLY A 81 13.03 -5.35 -30.18
CA GLY A 81 11.60 -5.44 -29.89
C GLY A 81 11.20 -4.80 -28.56
N LEU A 82 12.14 -4.68 -27.65
CA LEU A 82 11.97 -4.07 -26.31
C LEU A 82 12.71 -2.73 -26.17
N LYS A 83 13.05 -2.06 -27.27
CA LYS A 83 13.51 -0.66 -27.25
C LYS A 83 12.52 0.15 -26.41
N GLY A 84 12.98 0.64 -25.28
CA GLY A 84 12.14 1.38 -24.36
C GLY A 84 11.86 0.68 -23.02
N LEU A 85 12.58 -0.38 -22.66
CA LEU A 85 12.60 -0.88 -21.28
C LEU A 85 13.06 0.24 -20.35
N GLY A 86 12.16 0.67 -19.44
CA GLY A 86 12.36 1.85 -18.60
C GLY A 86 11.83 3.15 -19.21
N SER A 87 11.57 3.19 -20.52
CA SER A 87 10.78 4.29 -21.07
C SER A 87 9.33 4.18 -20.63
N ARG A 88 8.68 5.31 -20.46
CA ARG A 88 7.29 5.40 -20.11
C ARG A 88 6.52 6.09 -21.22
N VAL A 89 5.38 5.55 -21.55
CA VAL A 89 4.42 6.23 -22.42
C VAL A 89 3.18 6.56 -21.60
N ARG A 90 2.70 7.80 -21.72
CA ARG A 90 1.42 8.18 -21.16
C ARG A 90 0.37 8.02 -22.26
N ILE A 91 -0.64 7.24 -21.98
CA ILE A 91 -1.69 6.95 -22.94
C ILE A 91 -3.06 7.37 -22.43
N MET A 92 -3.96 7.63 -23.37
CA MET A 92 -5.41 7.57 -23.21
C MET A 92 -5.94 6.50 -24.17
N GLN A 93 -7.05 5.87 -23.81
CA GLN A 93 -7.63 4.82 -24.64
C GLN A 93 -9.15 4.93 -24.77
N ILE A 94 -9.64 4.53 -25.93
CA ILE A 94 -11.04 4.11 -26.11
C ILE A 94 -11.02 2.60 -25.96
N PHE A 95 -11.57 2.13 -24.84
CA PHE A 95 -11.57 0.72 -24.46
C PHE A 95 -12.97 0.17 -24.37
N LYS A 96 -13.15 -1.00 -24.95
CA LYS A 96 -14.37 -1.78 -24.84
C LYS A 96 -14.04 -3.18 -24.32
N TYR A 97 -14.56 -3.49 -23.16
CA TYR A 97 -14.42 -4.83 -22.57
C TYR A 97 -15.20 -5.85 -23.39
N LEU A 98 -14.59 -6.97 -23.71
CA LEU A 98 -15.19 -8.09 -24.43
C LEU A 98 -15.07 -9.35 -23.57
N PRO A 99 -16.18 -9.85 -22.99
CA PRO A 99 -16.15 -11.09 -22.22
C PRO A 99 -15.84 -12.28 -23.13
N GLN A 100 -15.14 -13.28 -22.61
CA GLN A 100 -14.79 -14.48 -23.40
C GLN A 100 -16.02 -15.26 -23.91
N THR A 101 -17.19 -15.02 -23.32
CA THR A 101 -18.47 -15.63 -23.73
C THR A 101 -19.25 -14.79 -24.76
N ILE A 102 -18.63 -13.76 -25.34
CA ILE A 102 -19.28 -12.89 -26.31
C ILE A 102 -19.75 -13.66 -27.55
N THR A 103 -20.95 -13.39 -28.04
CA THR A 103 -21.44 -13.97 -29.28
C THR A 103 -20.77 -13.35 -30.48
N ALA A 104 -20.61 -14.11 -31.58
CA ALA A 104 -20.02 -13.60 -32.84
C ALA A 104 -20.72 -12.36 -33.36
N LYS A 105 -22.06 -12.30 -33.29
CA LYS A 105 -22.86 -11.15 -33.70
C LYS A 105 -22.50 -9.89 -32.89
N HIS A 106 -22.46 -10.03 -31.58
CA HIS A 106 -22.17 -8.88 -30.70
C HIS A 106 -20.71 -8.42 -30.83
N LEU A 107 -19.78 -9.36 -31.01
CA LEU A 107 -18.39 -9.03 -31.33
C LEU A 107 -18.26 -8.19 -32.59
N GLU A 108 -19.00 -8.55 -33.66
CA GLU A 108 -19.00 -7.82 -34.93
C GLU A 108 -19.64 -6.42 -34.78
N GLU A 109 -20.71 -6.31 -33.99
CA GLU A 109 -21.33 -5.02 -33.68
C GLU A 109 -20.36 -4.07 -32.97
N GLU A 110 -19.64 -4.53 -31.93
CA GLU A 110 -18.68 -3.71 -31.20
C GLU A 110 -17.45 -3.38 -32.05
N LYS A 111 -16.97 -4.31 -32.88
CA LYS A 111 -15.91 -4.06 -33.85
C LYS A 111 -16.31 -2.95 -34.84
N ASN A 112 -17.50 -3.04 -35.46
CA ASN A 112 -18.00 -2.03 -36.39
C ASN A 112 -18.16 -0.66 -35.74
N ARG A 113 -18.55 -0.61 -34.46
CA ARG A 113 -18.64 0.62 -33.68
C ARG A 113 -17.26 1.27 -33.48
N ILE A 114 -16.28 0.50 -33.06
CA ILE A 114 -14.90 0.98 -32.84
C ILE A 114 -14.26 1.39 -34.16
N ASP A 115 -14.45 0.64 -35.24
CA ASP A 115 -13.97 0.97 -36.59
C ASP A 115 -14.59 2.29 -37.08
N SER A 116 -15.87 2.54 -36.80
CA SER A 116 -16.54 3.81 -37.17
C SER A 116 -15.93 4.99 -36.38
N ILE A 117 -15.64 4.83 -35.10
CA ILE A 117 -14.96 5.84 -34.29
C ILE A 117 -13.57 6.13 -34.87
N TRP A 118 -12.81 5.09 -35.19
CA TRP A 118 -11.48 5.25 -35.78
C TRP A 118 -11.51 5.94 -37.15
N GLN A 119 -12.47 5.61 -38.00
CA GLN A 119 -12.68 6.31 -39.29
C GLN A 119 -12.98 7.79 -39.09
N SER A 120 -13.83 8.13 -38.11
CA SER A 120 -14.13 9.52 -37.77
C SER A 120 -12.88 10.28 -37.29
N LEU A 121 -12.01 9.65 -36.49
CA LEU A 121 -10.73 10.22 -36.05
C LEU A 121 -9.76 10.50 -37.22
N ARG A 122 -9.84 9.74 -38.30
CA ARG A 122 -9.00 9.95 -39.50
C ARG A 122 -9.53 11.04 -40.45
N THR A 123 -10.83 11.19 -40.50
CA THR A 123 -11.46 12.10 -41.48
C THR A 123 -11.72 13.50 -40.93
N GLN A 124 -11.81 13.65 -39.63
CA GLN A 124 -12.12 14.92 -38.97
C GLN A 124 -10.93 15.32 -38.05
N SER A 125 -10.11 16.25 -38.55
CA SER A 125 -8.92 16.74 -37.81
C SER A 125 -9.23 17.46 -36.51
N ASP A 126 -10.46 17.92 -36.31
CA ASP A 126 -10.91 18.72 -35.18
C ASP A 126 -11.52 17.86 -34.04
N LEU A 127 -11.59 16.52 -34.23
CA LEU A 127 -12.11 15.64 -33.21
C LEU A 127 -11.12 15.48 -32.03
N ASP A 128 -11.57 15.92 -30.87
CA ASP A 128 -10.79 15.74 -29.63
C ASP A 128 -10.90 14.29 -29.14
N PHE A 129 -9.76 13.59 -29.15
CA PHE A 129 -9.67 12.22 -28.66
C PHE A 129 -10.12 12.08 -27.20
N ALA A 130 -9.83 13.07 -26.35
CA ALA A 130 -10.24 13.04 -24.95
C ALA A 130 -11.77 13.07 -24.80
N ARG A 131 -12.46 13.84 -25.66
CA ARG A 131 -13.92 13.87 -25.69
C ARG A 131 -14.53 12.53 -26.13
N LEU A 132 -13.91 11.85 -27.09
CA LEU A 132 -14.35 10.52 -27.51
C LEU A 132 -14.10 9.46 -26.42
N VAL A 133 -13.01 9.57 -25.67
CA VAL A 133 -12.77 8.72 -24.50
C VAL A 133 -13.88 8.89 -23.47
N GLU A 134 -14.29 10.12 -23.17
CA GLU A 134 -15.39 10.38 -22.23
C GLU A 134 -16.73 9.81 -22.72
N MET A 135 -16.97 9.80 -24.01
CA MET A 135 -18.23 9.35 -24.61
C MET A 135 -18.31 7.83 -24.80
N TYR A 136 -17.21 7.19 -25.16
CA TYR A 136 -17.23 5.81 -25.68
C TYR A 136 -16.36 4.82 -24.90
N SER A 137 -15.41 5.29 -24.08
CA SER A 137 -14.50 4.40 -23.36
C SER A 137 -15.09 3.91 -22.04
N GLU A 138 -14.85 2.66 -21.72
CA GLU A 138 -15.12 2.08 -20.39
C GLU A 138 -13.99 2.37 -19.38
N ASP A 139 -12.78 2.70 -19.86
CA ASP A 139 -11.71 3.23 -19.03
C ASP A 139 -11.30 4.62 -19.49
N LYS A 140 -11.65 5.63 -18.71
CA LYS A 140 -11.45 7.06 -19.04
C LYS A 140 -10.15 7.64 -18.52
N ARG A 141 -9.35 6.83 -17.83
CA ARG A 141 -8.11 7.30 -17.18
C ARG A 141 -6.98 7.44 -18.17
N SER A 142 -6.19 8.51 -18.06
CA SER A 142 -4.86 8.52 -18.66
C SER A 142 -3.88 7.83 -17.73
N MET A 143 -3.05 6.95 -18.25
CA MET A 143 -2.11 6.18 -17.44
C MET A 143 -0.69 6.23 -18.02
N TRP A 144 0.30 6.19 -17.13
CA TRP A 144 1.68 5.91 -17.49
C TRP A 144 1.89 4.41 -17.58
N LEU A 145 2.37 3.96 -18.72
CA LEU A 145 2.68 2.57 -19.01
C LEU A 145 4.18 2.37 -19.12
N GLU A 146 4.68 1.34 -18.45
CA GLU A 146 6.03 0.81 -18.61
C GLU A 146 5.95 -0.57 -19.27
N ARG A 147 7.04 -1.01 -19.94
CA ARG A 147 7.11 -2.38 -20.49
C ARG A 147 6.98 -3.44 -19.39
N LEU A 148 6.42 -4.58 -19.74
CA LEU A 148 6.14 -5.73 -18.86
C LEU A 148 5.06 -5.47 -17.79
N GLN A 149 4.17 -4.50 -18.01
CA GLN A 149 3.03 -4.20 -17.13
C GLN A 149 1.71 -4.77 -17.65
N THR A 150 1.56 -4.87 -18.99
CA THR A 150 0.32 -5.36 -19.61
C THR A 150 0.60 -6.51 -20.58
N THR A 151 -0.36 -6.81 -21.46
CA THR A 151 -0.19 -7.84 -22.48
C THR A 151 0.80 -7.38 -23.57
N SER A 152 1.50 -8.33 -24.18
CA SER A 152 2.47 -8.03 -25.23
C SER A 152 1.86 -7.29 -26.41
N GLU A 153 0.62 -7.62 -26.77
CA GLU A 153 -0.13 -7.00 -27.84
C GLU A 153 -0.36 -5.51 -27.56
N PHE A 154 -0.81 -5.18 -26.34
CA PHE A 154 -1.04 -3.80 -25.92
C PHE A 154 0.26 -3.00 -25.89
N GLU A 155 1.30 -3.56 -25.27
CA GLU A 155 2.60 -2.90 -25.17
C GLU A 155 3.26 -2.65 -26.53
N ASN A 156 3.18 -3.61 -27.45
CA ASN A 156 3.74 -3.46 -28.77
C ASN A 156 3.11 -2.30 -29.54
N VAL A 157 1.79 -2.14 -29.43
CA VAL A 157 1.10 -0.99 -30.03
C VAL A 157 1.48 0.31 -29.32
N ALA A 158 1.37 0.37 -27.98
CA ALA A 158 1.61 1.60 -27.22
C ALA A 158 3.04 2.15 -27.41
N PHE A 159 4.05 1.27 -27.45
CA PHE A 159 5.44 1.68 -27.59
C PHE A 159 5.90 1.91 -29.04
N SER A 160 5.16 1.43 -30.03
CA SER A 160 5.45 1.73 -31.46
C SER A 160 5.00 3.13 -31.88
N LEU A 161 3.99 3.70 -31.20
CA LEU A 161 3.41 5.00 -31.54
C LEU A 161 4.29 6.15 -31.07
N SER A 162 4.35 7.21 -31.86
CA SER A 162 4.92 8.50 -31.49
C SER A 162 3.99 9.31 -30.58
N THR A 163 4.52 10.32 -29.88
CA THR A 163 3.67 11.23 -29.09
C THR A 163 2.68 11.96 -29.99
N GLY A 164 1.41 11.93 -29.61
CA GLY A 164 0.28 12.48 -30.40
C GLY A 164 -0.36 11.48 -31.35
N GLU A 165 0.30 10.37 -31.67
CA GLU A 165 -0.19 9.38 -32.63
C GLU A 165 -1.29 8.50 -32.01
N ILE A 166 -2.22 8.06 -32.87
CA ILE A 166 -3.38 7.23 -32.51
C ILE A 166 -3.23 5.87 -33.20
N SER A 167 -3.46 4.79 -32.47
CA SER A 167 -3.41 3.42 -33.03
C SER A 167 -4.56 3.12 -33.97
N HIS A 168 -4.37 2.09 -34.80
CA HIS A 168 -5.51 1.35 -35.34
C HIS A 168 -6.25 0.62 -34.18
N PRO A 169 -7.55 0.26 -34.40
CA PRO A 169 -8.21 -0.68 -33.49
C PRO A 169 -7.43 -1.99 -33.37
N PHE A 170 -7.27 -2.50 -32.16
CA PHE A 170 -6.60 -3.78 -31.92
C PHE A 170 -7.22 -4.53 -30.73
N PHE A 171 -7.04 -5.85 -30.74
CA PHE A 171 -7.55 -6.73 -29.70
C PHE A 171 -6.48 -7.06 -28.66
N THR A 172 -6.93 -7.24 -27.42
CA THR A 172 -6.20 -7.92 -26.34
C THR A 172 -7.13 -8.97 -25.71
N PRO A 173 -6.63 -9.83 -24.81
CA PRO A 173 -7.51 -10.73 -24.06
C PRO A 173 -8.60 -10.03 -23.23
N GLU A 174 -8.45 -8.74 -22.94
CA GLU A 174 -9.41 -7.94 -22.17
C GLU A 174 -10.49 -7.28 -23.04
N GLY A 175 -10.19 -7.03 -24.31
CA GLY A 175 -11.15 -6.39 -25.18
C GLY A 175 -10.54 -5.70 -26.40
N LEU A 176 -11.24 -4.66 -26.87
CA LEU A 176 -10.92 -3.90 -28.07
C LEU A 176 -10.46 -2.49 -27.70
N HIS A 177 -9.39 -2.02 -28.33
CA HIS A 177 -8.73 -0.79 -27.96
C HIS A 177 -8.43 0.11 -29.17
N ILE A 178 -8.51 1.43 -28.97
CA ILE A 178 -7.80 2.46 -29.73
C ILE A 178 -7.03 3.29 -28.70
N ILE A 179 -5.73 3.45 -28.86
CA ILE A 179 -4.90 4.22 -27.92
C ILE A 179 -4.30 5.45 -28.58
N LYS A 180 -4.11 6.51 -27.80
CA LYS A 180 -3.33 7.70 -28.16
C LYS A 180 -2.20 7.88 -27.16
N VAL A 181 -0.98 8.03 -27.66
CA VAL A 181 0.17 8.41 -26.81
C VAL A 181 0.13 9.92 -26.58
N ILE A 182 0.04 10.34 -25.32
CA ILE A 182 -0.05 11.77 -24.93
C ILE A 182 1.34 12.32 -24.62
N ASP A 183 2.18 11.49 -23.99
CA ASP A 183 3.49 11.90 -23.52
C ASP A 183 4.44 10.70 -23.52
N ARG A 184 5.75 10.96 -23.61
CA ARG A 184 6.78 9.92 -23.58
C ARG A 184 7.97 10.40 -22.76
N LYS A 185 8.44 9.54 -21.86
CA LYS A 185 9.71 9.74 -21.13
C LYS A 185 10.74 8.78 -21.68
N GLU A 186 11.88 9.30 -22.06
CA GLU A 186 12.97 8.52 -22.64
C GLU A 186 13.67 7.62 -21.61
N ASN A 187 14.49 6.71 -22.12
CA ASN A 187 15.09 5.61 -21.37
C ASN A 187 15.97 6.09 -20.23
N PRO A 188 15.74 5.62 -19.01
CA PRO A 188 16.75 5.69 -17.97
C PRO A 188 17.95 4.80 -18.33
N SER A 189 19.10 5.07 -17.74
CA SER A 189 20.31 4.27 -17.92
C SER A 189 20.11 2.80 -17.50
N TYR A 190 20.91 1.89 -18.03
CA TYR A 190 20.86 0.46 -17.66
C TYR A 190 20.89 0.25 -16.15
N GLY A 191 21.72 0.99 -15.41
CA GLY A 191 21.81 0.90 -13.96
C GLY A 191 20.51 1.30 -13.24
N GLU A 192 19.80 2.31 -13.73
CA GLU A 192 18.53 2.76 -13.13
C GLU A 192 17.37 1.80 -13.36
N VAL A 193 17.42 1.01 -14.44
CA VAL A 193 16.35 0.05 -14.76
C VAL A 193 16.66 -1.37 -14.30
N TYR A 194 17.94 -1.68 -14.02
CA TYR A 194 18.38 -3.02 -13.68
C TYR A 194 17.59 -3.66 -12.54
N GLU A 195 17.47 -2.97 -11.41
CA GLU A 195 16.76 -3.48 -10.24
C GLU A 195 15.29 -3.78 -10.54
N LYS A 196 14.62 -2.88 -11.26
CA LYS A 196 13.21 -3.06 -11.65
C LYS A 196 13.02 -4.21 -12.63
N LEU A 197 13.96 -4.38 -13.56
CA LEU A 197 13.91 -5.46 -14.52
C LEU A 197 14.22 -6.80 -13.88
N ALA A 198 15.21 -6.84 -12.99
CA ALA A 198 15.53 -8.02 -12.20
C ALA A 198 14.30 -8.49 -11.42
N GLU A 199 13.64 -7.58 -10.71
CA GLU A 199 12.43 -7.89 -9.94
C GLU A 199 11.27 -8.40 -10.82
N ARG A 200 11.08 -7.82 -12.00
CA ARG A 200 10.01 -8.23 -12.95
C ARG A 200 10.30 -9.57 -13.63
N LEU A 201 11.55 -9.80 -14.04
CA LEU A 201 11.97 -11.08 -14.62
C LEU A 201 11.84 -12.24 -13.63
N ILE A 202 12.24 -12.01 -12.38
CA ILE A 202 12.07 -12.98 -11.30
C ILE A 202 10.59 -13.34 -11.12
N ARG A 203 9.66 -12.38 -11.38
CA ARG A 203 8.22 -12.65 -11.27
C ARG A 203 7.59 -13.37 -12.45
N LYS A 204 8.06 -13.12 -13.68
CA LYS A 204 7.31 -13.58 -14.89
C LYS A 204 7.93 -14.71 -15.71
N GLU A 205 9.20 -14.67 -16.06
CA GLU A 205 9.74 -15.59 -17.07
C GLU A 205 11.23 -15.99 -16.91
N GLY A 206 12.02 -15.22 -16.19
CA GLY A 206 13.47 -15.45 -16.01
C GLY A 206 13.80 -16.57 -15.03
N VAL A 207 12.80 -17.06 -14.32
CA VAL A 207 12.96 -18.05 -13.25
C VAL A 207 13.36 -19.40 -13.81
N ASP A 208 12.86 -19.83 -14.96
CA ASP A 208 13.09 -21.18 -15.46
C ASP A 208 14.56 -21.43 -15.79
N LYS A 209 15.18 -20.56 -16.59
CA LYS A 209 16.57 -20.74 -17.00
C LYS A 209 17.58 -20.48 -15.87
N ALA A 210 17.34 -19.47 -15.06
CA ALA A 210 18.12 -19.19 -13.86
C ALA A 210 17.93 -20.31 -12.82
N THR A 211 16.73 -20.85 -12.70
CA THR A 211 16.40 -21.96 -11.82
C THR A 211 17.08 -23.25 -12.26
N GLU A 212 17.13 -23.57 -13.56
CA GLU A 212 17.86 -24.72 -14.08
C GLU A 212 19.34 -24.67 -13.72
N THR A 213 19.98 -23.52 -13.92
CA THR A 213 21.43 -23.35 -13.58
C THR A 213 21.67 -23.53 -12.08
N ILE A 214 20.76 -23.00 -11.24
CA ILE A 214 20.82 -23.16 -9.78
C ILE A 214 20.60 -24.62 -9.40
N VAL A 215 19.61 -25.29 -9.98
CA VAL A 215 19.30 -26.71 -9.70
C VAL A 215 20.52 -27.59 -10.01
N GLU A 216 21.20 -27.38 -11.14
CA GLU A 216 22.42 -28.14 -11.47
C GLU A 216 23.58 -27.85 -10.49
N ARG A 217 23.71 -26.62 -9.99
CA ARG A 217 24.64 -26.30 -8.92
C ARG A 217 24.26 -26.99 -7.62
N LEU A 218 23.01 -26.90 -7.20
CA LEU A 218 22.50 -27.49 -5.94
C LEU A 218 22.59 -29.02 -5.95
N LYS A 219 22.44 -29.68 -7.11
CA LYS A 219 22.66 -31.11 -7.24
C LYS A 219 24.10 -31.49 -6.85
N ARG A 220 25.10 -30.71 -7.24
CA ARG A 220 26.48 -30.91 -6.86
C ARG A 220 26.76 -30.59 -5.39
N ASP A 221 26.25 -29.43 -4.93
CA ASP A 221 26.51 -28.91 -3.60
C ASP A 221 25.91 -29.80 -2.50
N TRP A 222 24.77 -30.44 -2.77
CA TRP A 222 23.98 -31.23 -1.81
C TRP A 222 23.98 -32.73 -2.13
N GLN A 223 25.00 -33.24 -2.82
CA GLN A 223 25.15 -34.65 -3.08
C GLN A 223 23.86 -35.33 -3.58
N TYR A 224 23.21 -34.70 -4.57
CA TYR A 224 22.02 -35.26 -5.19
C TYR A 224 22.35 -36.64 -5.82
N ALA A 225 21.66 -37.68 -5.43
CA ALA A 225 21.81 -39.03 -5.97
C ALA A 225 20.45 -39.53 -6.50
N PRO A 226 20.28 -39.68 -7.83
CA PRO A 226 19.11 -40.25 -8.44
C PRO A 226 19.02 -41.75 -8.19
N ASN A 227 17.80 -42.28 -8.04
CA ASN A 227 17.55 -43.71 -8.12
C ASN A 227 16.97 -44.05 -9.50
N PRO A 228 17.79 -44.63 -10.41
CA PRO A 228 17.34 -44.91 -11.77
C PRO A 228 16.15 -45.87 -11.83
N SER A 229 16.07 -46.87 -10.93
CA SER A 229 14.99 -47.86 -10.90
C SER A 229 13.66 -47.18 -10.62
N GLY A 230 13.57 -46.38 -9.53
CA GLY A 230 12.33 -45.68 -9.15
C GLY A 230 11.93 -44.65 -10.20
N MET A 231 12.89 -43.92 -10.77
CA MET A 231 12.60 -42.95 -11.83
C MET A 231 12.08 -43.60 -13.12
N ASN A 232 12.69 -44.71 -13.55
CA ASN A 232 12.26 -45.44 -14.75
C ASN A 232 10.85 -46.02 -14.55
N GLU A 233 10.57 -46.58 -13.39
CA GLU A 233 9.21 -47.06 -13.04
C GLU A 233 8.19 -45.92 -13.10
N LEU A 234 8.51 -44.78 -12.48
CA LEU A 234 7.65 -43.59 -12.50
C LEU A 234 7.38 -43.11 -13.94
N LEU A 235 8.41 -43.02 -14.76
CA LEU A 235 8.29 -42.52 -16.14
C LEU A 235 7.53 -43.49 -17.06
N THR A 236 7.59 -44.81 -16.78
CA THR A 236 6.96 -45.85 -17.60
C THR A 236 5.52 -46.11 -17.17
N ILE A 237 5.28 -46.21 -15.86
CA ILE A 237 3.99 -46.61 -15.28
C ILE A 237 3.17 -45.39 -14.81
N GLY A 238 3.81 -44.23 -14.63
CA GLY A 238 3.19 -43.01 -14.10
C GLY A 238 3.07 -42.95 -12.57
N ARG A 239 3.54 -43.98 -11.87
CA ARG A 239 3.54 -44.08 -10.40
C ARG A 239 4.64 -45.00 -9.91
N THR A 240 5.14 -44.81 -8.71
CA THR A 240 6.09 -45.67 -8.01
C THR A 240 5.99 -45.46 -6.50
N GLU A 241 6.30 -46.45 -5.70
CA GLU A 241 6.49 -46.33 -4.25
C GLU A 241 7.97 -46.25 -3.87
N GLN A 242 8.86 -46.49 -4.84
CA GLN A 242 10.28 -46.48 -4.60
C GLN A 242 10.81 -45.08 -4.30
N THR A 243 12.02 -45.04 -3.74
CA THR A 243 12.80 -43.80 -3.66
C THR A 243 13.09 -43.31 -5.08
N LEU A 244 12.87 -42.02 -5.32
CA LEU A 244 13.21 -41.39 -6.60
C LEU A 244 14.62 -40.82 -6.61
N PHE A 245 15.01 -40.16 -5.51
CA PHE A 245 16.36 -39.59 -5.32
C PHE A 245 16.61 -39.29 -3.85
N THR A 246 17.87 -39.00 -3.54
CA THR A 246 18.27 -38.44 -2.24
C THR A 246 18.97 -37.09 -2.42
N ILE A 247 18.89 -36.24 -1.38
CA ILE A 247 19.61 -34.98 -1.27
C ILE A 247 20.30 -35.00 0.09
N ASP A 248 21.64 -35.01 0.09
CA ASP A 248 22.46 -35.11 1.31
C ASP A 248 21.97 -36.24 2.26
N GLY A 249 21.64 -37.39 1.66
CA GLY A 249 21.10 -38.57 2.38
C GLY A 249 19.61 -38.53 2.71
N GLN A 250 18.94 -37.42 2.61
CA GLN A 250 17.48 -37.33 2.79
C GLN A 250 16.75 -37.96 1.61
N VAL A 251 15.81 -38.88 1.90
CA VAL A 251 15.06 -39.62 0.88
C VAL A 251 13.86 -38.85 0.37
N TYR A 252 13.64 -38.89 -0.95
CA TYR A 252 12.47 -38.36 -1.65
C TYR A 252 11.79 -39.52 -2.41
N SER A 253 10.60 -39.90 -1.97
CA SER A 253 9.88 -41.08 -2.45
C SER A 253 8.82 -40.75 -3.51
N GLY A 254 8.32 -41.81 -4.16
CA GLY A 254 7.20 -41.71 -5.08
C GLY A 254 5.90 -41.19 -4.44
N GLU A 255 5.68 -41.45 -3.15
CA GLU A 255 4.52 -40.90 -2.43
C GLU A 255 4.64 -39.36 -2.25
N MET A 256 5.83 -38.85 -1.94
CA MET A 256 6.07 -37.40 -1.88
C MET A 256 5.90 -36.76 -3.27
N PHE A 257 6.34 -37.46 -4.32
CA PHE A 257 6.09 -37.02 -5.69
C PHE A 257 4.60 -36.97 -6.02
N LYS A 258 3.81 -37.97 -5.65
CA LYS A 258 2.35 -38.03 -5.86
C LYS A 258 1.64 -36.83 -5.20
N GLN A 259 2.02 -36.47 -3.97
CA GLN A 259 1.51 -35.28 -3.30
C GLN A 259 1.84 -34.00 -4.08
N PHE A 260 3.07 -33.85 -4.56
CA PHE A 260 3.47 -32.74 -5.41
C PHE A 260 2.69 -32.70 -6.73
N ALA A 261 2.62 -33.84 -7.42
CA ALA A 261 2.00 -33.97 -8.74
C ALA A 261 0.50 -33.66 -8.72
N SER A 262 -0.20 -33.95 -7.61
CA SER A 262 -1.65 -33.67 -7.45
C SER A 262 -2.00 -32.19 -7.60
N SER A 263 -1.09 -31.29 -7.25
CA SER A 263 -1.25 -29.83 -7.35
C SER A 263 -0.59 -29.21 -8.60
N HIS A 264 0.09 -30.03 -9.42
CA HIS A 264 0.83 -29.58 -10.59
C HIS A 264 0.50 -30.43 -11.83
N PRO A 265 -0.70 -30.30 -12.42
CA PRO A 265 -1.15 -31.17 -13.54
C PRO A 265 -0.34 -30.87 -14.82
N GLN A 266 0.63 -31.75 -15.12
CA GLN A 266 1.53 -31.68 -16.30
C GLN A 266 1.96 -33.11 -16.71
N ALA A 267 2.69 -33.24 -17.82
CA ALA A 267 3.31 -34.52 -18.17
C ALA A 267 4.29 -34.99 -17.07
N VAL A 268 4.29 -36.27 -16.75
CA VAL A 268 5.04 -36.89 -15.64
C VAL A 268 6.52 -36.49 -15.64
N LYS A 269 7.15 -36.42 -16.80
CA LYS A 269 8.57 -36.01 -16.93
C LYS A 269 8.78 -34.56 -16.46
N ARG A 270 7.83 -33.65 -16.80
CA ARG A 270 7.89 -32.25 -16.34
C ARG A 270 7.60 -32.13 -14.84
N GLN A 271 6.63 -32.91 -14.34
CA GLN A 271 6.36 -32.99 -12.91
C GLN A 271 7.58 -33.50 -12.13
N LEU A 272 8.28 -34.52 -12.63
CA LEU A 272 9.48 -35.04 -11.97
C LEU A 272 10.59 -33.98 -11.91
N ASN A 273 10.86 -33.28 -13.02
CA ASN A 273 11.82 -32.20 -13.03
C ASN A 273 11.43 -31.06 -12.07
N GLY A 274 10.18 -30.69 -12.05
CA GLY A 274 9.64 -29.70 -11.11
C GLY A 274 9.77 -30.14 -9.64
N PHE A 275 9.50 -31.42 -9.35
CA PHE A 275 9.66 -31.99 -8.01
C PHE A 275 11.12 -31.98 -7.55
N ILE A 276 12.06 -32.38 -8.42
CA ILE A 276 13.49 -32.32 -8.13
C ILE A 276 13.93 -30.89 -7.85
N ALA A 277 13.55 -29.95 -8.72
CA ALA A 277 13.88 -28.54 -8.58
C ALA A 277 13.33 -27.97 -7.24
N LYS A 278 12.04 -28.20 -6.96
CA LYS A 278 11.42 -27.76 -5.72
C LYS A 278 12.11 -28.37 -4.49
N SER A 279 12.39 -29.66 -4.51
CA SER A 279 13.03 -30.34 -3.37
C SER A 279 14.42 -29.80 -3.08
N LEU A 280 15.24 -29.53 -4.11
CA LEU A 280 16.56 -28.92 -3.96
C LEU A 280 16.49 -27.49 -3.45
N LEU A 281 15.56 -26.69 -3.97
CA LEU A 281 15.35 -25.31 -3.52
C LEU A 281 14.83 -25.25 -2.08
N ASP A 282 13.90 -26.14 -1.71
CA ASP A 282 13.39 -26.25 -0.34
C ASP A 282 14.50 -26.69 0.64
N TYR A 283 15.37 -27.62 0.21
CA TYR A 283 16.49 -28.08 1.00
C TYR A 283 17.53 -26.98 1.21
N GLU A 284 17.95 -26.30 0.16
CA GLU A 284 18.83 -25.12 0.24
C GLU A 284 18.17 -24.04 1.11
N GLY A 285 16.90 -23.76 0.91
CA GLY A 285 16.14 -22.78 1.69
C GLY A 285 16.15 -23.04 3.20
N LYS A 286 16.10 -24.31 3.62
CA LYS A 286 16.20 -24.69 5.04
C LYS A 286 17.63 -24.48 5.60
N ASN A 287 18.63 -24.57 4.76
CA ASN A 287 20.05 -24.52 5.16
C ASN A 287 20.73 -23.16 4.85
N ILE A 288 20.08 -22.27 4.07
CA ILE A 288 20.68 -21.03 3.61
C ILE A 288 21.04 -20.09 4.75
N GLU A 289 20.22 -20.05 5.81
CA GLU A 289 20.48 -19.21 7.00
C GLU A 289 21.73 -19.63 7.77
N ARG A 290 22.17 -20.89 7.62
CA ARG A 290 23.42 -21.39 8.20
C ARG A 290 24.63 -20.97 7.36
N LYS A 291 24.50 -21.00 6.03
CA LYS A 291 25.55 -20.58 5.09
C LYS A 291 25.66 -19.06 4.96
N HIS A 292 24.53 -18.35 5.06
CA HIS A 292 24.38 -16.92 4.81
C HIS A 292 23.72 -16.22 6.01
N PRO A 293 24.49 -15.85 7.03
CA PRO A 293 23.95 -15.16 8.21
C PRO A 293 23.18 -13.87 7.88
N GLU A 294 23.55 -13.19 6.79
CA GLU A 294 22.86 -12.01 6.29
C GLU A 294 21.39 -12.27 5.92
N VAL A 295 21.07 -13.46 5.43
CA VAL A 295 19.66 -13.85 5.14
C VAL A 295 18.87 -13.95 6.44
N ARG A 296 19.46 -14.57 7.47
CA ARG A 296 18.85 -14.68 8.80
C ARG A 296 18.58 -13.29 9.39
N TYR A 297 19.56 -12.37 9.30
CA TYR A 297 19.39 -11.03 9.82
C TYR A 297 18.39 -10.19 9.02
N ALA A 298 18.33 -10.37 7.70
CA ALA A 298 17.33 -9.71 6.85
C ALA A 298 15.91 -10.18 7.22
N LEU A 299 15.71 -11.48 7.40
CA LEU A 299 14.43 -12.04 7.84
C LEU A 299 14.06 -11.56 9.23
N GLN A 300 15.02 -11.58 10.18
CA GLN A 300 14.83 -11.07 11.53
C GLN A 300 14.38 -9.61 11.52
N LYS A 301 15.03 -8.75 10.72
CA LYS A 301 14.67 -7.33 10.61
C LYS A 301 13.23 -7.13 10.14
N VAL A 302 12.77 -7.91 9.16
CA VAL A 302 11.39 -7.81 8.66
C VAL A 302 10.38 -8.31 9.67
N THR A 303 10.66 -9.44 10.33
CA THR A 303 9.78 -10.00 11.37
C THR A 303 9.71 -9.10 12.60
N ASP A 304 10.82 -8.55 13.06
CA ASP A 304 10.87 -7.59 14.17
C ASP A 304 10.04 -6.34 13.85
N LYS A 305 10.18 -5.80 12.64
CA LYS A 305 9.38 -4.64 12.19
C LYS A 305 7.88 -4.90 12.26
N TYR A 306 7.44 -6.08 11.86
CA TYR A 306 6.03 -6.45 11.97
C TYR A 306 5.57 -6.57 13.44
N LEU A 307 6.36 -7.24 14.27
CA LEU A 307 6.05 -7.43 15.70
C LEU A 307 5.97 -6.08 16.43
N ILE A 308 6.92 -5.18 16.16
CA ILE A 308 6.93 -3.82 16.71
C ILE A 308 5.66 -3.06 16.26
N ALA A 309 5.33 -3.11 14.98
CA ALA A 309 4.16 -2.42 14.46
C ALA A 309 2.87 -2.94 15.11
N GLU A 310 2.71 -4.25 15.20
CA GLU A 310 1.50 -4.86 15.74
C GLU A 310 1.35 -4.64 17.26
N VAL A 311 2.42 -4.78 18.05
CA VAL A 311 2.37 -4.51 19.49
C VAL A 311 2.16 -3.01 19.76
N THR A 312 2.77 -2.12 18.97
CA THR A 312 2.55 -0.67 19.08
C THR A 312 1.10 -0.33 18.74
N ARG A 313 0.54 -0.94 17.70
CA ARG A 313 -0.87 -0.78 17.35
C ARG A 313 -1.78 -1.14 18.53
N GLN A 314 -1.51 -2.26 19.21
CA GLN A 314 -2.33 -2.71 20.33
C GLN A 314 -2.13 -1.88 21.60
N LYS A 315 -0.91 -1.50 21.92
CA LYS A 315 -0.55 -0.81 23.17
C LYS A 315 -0.69 0.71 23.10
N VAL A 316 -0.59 1.29 21.90
CA VAL A 316 -0.53 2.73 21.70
C VAL A 316 -1.63 3.23 20.76
N ASP A 317 -1.70 2.70 19.52
CA ASP A 317 -2.54 3.29 18.48
C ASP A 317 -4.03 3.07 18.75
N LEU A 318 -4.43 1.85 19.11
CA LEU A 318 -5.84 1.56 19.43
C LEU A 318 -6.32 2.27 20.68
N PRO A 319 -5.56 2.33 21.80
CA PRO A 319 -5.93 3.18 22.94
C PRO A 319 -6.02 4.66 22.57
N ALA A 320 -5.06 5.21 21.81
CA ALA A 320 -5.10 6.62 21.40
C ALA A 320 -6.36 6.99 20.59
N ILE A 321 -6.98 6.02 19.91
CA ILE A 321 -8.22 6.24 19.16
C ILE A 321 -9.46 6.01 20.01
N ASN A 322 -9.46 4.97 20.85
CA ASN A 322 -10.68 4.43 21.48
C ASN A 322 -10.85 4.81 22.95
N ASP A 323 -9.77 5.19 23.65
CA ASP A 323 -9.82 5.55 25.07
C ASP A 323 -10.35 6.96 25.28
N ARG A 324 -11.67 7.08 25.27
CA ARG A 324 -12.37 8.36 25.48
C ARG A 324 -12.06 9.02 26.82
N ALA A 325 -11.86 8.22 27.87
CA ALA A 325 -11.56 8.72 29.22
C ALA A 325 -10.13 9.26 29.30
N GLY A 326 -9.17 8.52 28.74
CA GLY A 326 -7.79 8.93 28.63
C GLY A 326 -7.60 10.19 27.79
N LEU A 327 -8.26 10.26 26.64
CA LEU A 327 -8.26 11.46 25.77
C LEU A 327 -8.81 12.70 26.51
N ALA A 328 -9.93 12.56 27.20
CA ALA A 328 -10.51 13.66 27.97
C ALA A 328 -9.61 14.09 29.13
N THR A 329 -9.00 13.13 29.82
CA THR A 329 -8.07 13.39 30.93
C THR A 329 -6.79 14.06 30.42
N TYR A 330 -6.20 13.54 29.34
CA TYR A 330 -5.02 14.11 28.73
C TYR A 330 -5.26 15.56 28.30
N PHE A 331 -6.36 15.82 27.58
CA PHE A 331 -6.76 17.15 27.16
C PHE A 331 -6.92 18.11 28.35
N LYS A 332 -7.54 17.65 29.44
CA LYS A 332 -7.75 18.47 30.64
C LYS A 332 -6.43 18.98 31.25
N PHE A 333 -5.39 18.14 31.28
CA PHE A 333 -4.07 18.51 31.80
C PHE A 333 -3.25 19.35 30.82
N HIS A 334 -3.55 19.29 29.52
CA HIS A 334 -2.81 19.93 28.44
C HIS A 334 -3.64 21.00 27.68
N THR A 335 -4.71 21.51 28.29
CA THR A 335 -5.62 22.47 27.65
C THR A 335 -4.92 23.73 27.13
N SER A 336 -3.82 24.15 27.79
CA SER A 336 -3.01 25.29 27.37
C SER A 336 -2.37 25.10 25.99
N ASP A 337 -2.07 23.86 25.61
CA ASP A 337 -1.33 23.51 24.39
C ASP A 337 -2.23 23.55 23.15
N TYR A 338 -3.55 23.59 23.37
CA TYR A 338 -4.58 23.62 22.31
C TYR A 338 -5.20 25.00 22.12
N ARG A 339 -4.56 26.07 22.62
CA ARG A 339 -5.02 27.43 22.38
C ARG A 339 -4.90 27.78 20.89
N TRP A 340 -5.90 28.46 20.40
CA TRP A 340 -5.87 28.99 19.02
C TRP A 340 -5.09 30.30 18.96
N ASP A 341 -4.39 30.55 17.84
CA ASP A 341 -3.64 31.80 17.62
C ASP A 341 -4.54 33.04 17.66
N SER A 342 -5.80 32.87 17.24
CA SER A 342 -6.83 33.91 17.33
C SER A 342 -8.12 33.36 17.93
N PRO A 343 -8.87 34.18 18.66
CA PRO A 343 -10.15 33.74 19.22
C PRO A 343 -11.15 33.29 18.15
N ARG A 344 -11.80 32.16 18.36
CA ARG A 344 -12.88 31.65 17.51
C ARG A 344 -14.25 31.87 18.16
N TYR A 345 -15.29 31.89 17.35
CA TYR A 345 -16.66 31.97 17.83
C TYR A 345 -17.28 30.56 17.83
N LYS A 346 -17.64 30.08 19.02
CA LYS A 346 -18.40 28.85 19.18
C LYS A 346 -19.86 29.19 19.40
N GLY A 347 -20.75 28.64 18.53
CA GLY A 347 -22.15 28.94 18.61
C GLY A 347 -22.96 28.56 17.38
N ALA A 348 -24.13 29.12 17.28
CA ALA A 348 -25.05 28.94 16.17
C ALA A 348 -25.37 30.25 15.46
N ILE A 349 -25.53 30.15 14.16
CA ILE A 349 -26.09 31.16 13.26
C ILE A 349 -27.53 30.73 13.02
N LEU A 350 -28.47 31.60 13.29
CA LEU A 350 -29.90 31.39 13.09
C LEU A 350 -30.39 32.29 11.97
N HIS A 351 -30.83 31.73 10.88
CA HIS A 351 -31.51 32.43 9.79
C HIS A 351 -33.01 32.25 9.99
N CYS A 352 -33.74 33.31 10.18
CA CYS A 352 -35.13 33.30 10.58
C CYS A 352 -36.02 34.02 9.56
N VAL A 353 -37.26 33.57 9.40
CA VAL A 353 -38.24 34.15 8.47
C VAL A 353 -38.66 35.56 8.89
N ASP A 354 -38.67 35.85 10.20
CA ASP A 354 -39.08 37.16 10.74
C ASP A 354 -38.32 37.55 12.02
N LYS A 355 -38.42 38.83 12.39
CA LYS A 355 -37.75 39.43 13.56
C LYS A 355 -38.26 38.91 14.91
N LYS A 356 -39.51 38.47 14.99
CA LYS A 356 -40.13 37.94 16.22
C LYS A 356 -39.53 36.55 16.48
N THR A 357 -39.52 35.70 15.47
CA THR A 357 -38.93 34.38 15.53
C THR A 357 -37.46 34.44 15.92
N SER A 358 -36.68 35.38 15.36
CA SER A 358 -35.26 35.52 15.69
C SER A 358 -35.02 35.91 17.16
N LYS A 359 -35.84 36.79 17.71
CA LYS A 359 -35.77 37.18 19.14
C LYS A 359 -36.14 36.03 20.07
N GLN A 360 -37.20 35.28 19.73
CA GLN A 360 -37.67 34.13 20.51
C GLN A 360 -36.65 33.01 20.53
N ALA A 361 -36.12 32.64 19.36
CA ALA A 361 -35.08 31.63 19.22
C ALA A 361 -33.81 31.99 20.00
N LYS A 362 -33.34 33.24 19.88
CA LYS A 362 -32.17 33.72 20.64
C LYS A 362 -32.39 33.64 22.15
N LYS A 363 -33.61 33.99 22.64
CA LYS A 363 -33.95 33.90 24.08
C LYS A 363 -34.01 32.44 24.55
N LEU A 364 -34.55 31.55 23.73
CA LEU A 364 -34.64 30.12 24.01
C LEU A 364 -33.25 29.49 24.13
N LEU A 365 -32.39 29.67 23.12
CA LEU A 365 -31.07 29.06 23.10
C LEU A 365 -30.15 29.56 24.23
N LYS A 366 -30.29 30.81 24.69
CA LYS A 366 -29.53 31.30 25.85
C LYS A 366 -29.83 30.52 27.15
N LYS A 367 -30.97 29.83 27.23
CA LYS A 367 -31.39 29.04 28.40
C LYS A 367 -31.22 27.54 28.19
N THR A 368 -30.88 27.11 26.99
CA THR A 368 -30.76 25.70 26.57
C THR A 368 -29.30 25.32 26.46
N PRO A 369 -28.87 24.13 26.92
CA PRO A 369 -27.54 23.61 26.68
C PRO A 369 -27.23 23.51 25.18
N GLU A 370 -26.01 23.85 24.78
CA GLU A 370 -25.59 23.92 23.37
C GLU A 370 -25.87 22.64 22.58
N LYS A 371 -25.67 21.49 23.20
CA LYS A 371 -25.92 20.16 22.61
C LYS A 371 -27.40 19.89 22.25
N GLU A 372 -28.32 20.64 22.83
CA GLU A 372 -29.76 20.48 22.63
C GLU A 372 -30.35 21.51 21.66
N TRP A 373 -29.53 22.47 21.20
CA TRP A 373 -30.01 23.60 20.39
C TRP A 373 -30.75 23.18 19.11
N ALA A 374 -30.17 22.25 18.35
CA ALA A 374 -30.77 21.80 17.10
C ALA A 374 -32.15 21.15 17.32
N GLU A 375 -32.25 20.30 18.33
CA GLU A 375 -33.49 19.57 18.63
C GLU A 375 -34.59 20.53 19.17
N VAL A 376 -34.22 21.40 20.08
CA VAL A 376 -35.18 22.38 20.66
C VAL A 376 -35.69 23.36 19.61
N LEU A 377 -34.83 23.81 18.69
CA LEU A 377 -35.25 24.67 17.58
C LEU A 377 -36.18 23.93 16.62
N ARG A 378 -35.87 22.67 16.30
CA ARG A 378 -36.71 21.84 15.45
C ARG A 378 -38.10 21.64 16.04
N GLN A 379 -38.18 21.31 17.32
CA GLN A 379 -39.46 21.08 18.02
C GLN A 379 -40.29 22.35 18.21
N THR A 380 -39.63 23.52 18.40
CA THR A 380 -40.32 24.74 18.72
C THR A 380 -40.73 25.57 17.51
N PHE A 381 -39.90 25.58 16.44
CA PHE A 381 -40.09 26.50 15.32
C PHE A 381 -40.24 25.80 13.97
N ASN A 382 -39.72 24.56 13.81
CA ASN A 382 -39.73 23.83 12.54
C ASN A 382 -40.65 22.60 12.66
N THR A 383 -41.92 22.83 13.02
CA THR A 383 -42.92 21.77 13.15
C THR A 383 -43.68 21.57 11.83
N SER A 384 -44.06 20.32 11.54
CA SER A 384 -44.95 19.82 10.47
C SER A 384 -45.17 20.76 9.27
N GLY A 385 -44.14 20.85 8.38
CA GLY A 385 -44.26 21.46 7.07
C GLY A 385 -43.76 22.90 6.92
N GLU A 386 -43.49 23.64 7.99
CA GLU A 386 -42.91 24.98 7.93
C GLU A 386 -41.55 25.04 8.61
N GLU A 387 -40.50 25.31 7.85
CA GLU A 387 -39.17 25.58 8.36
C GLU A 387 -38.99 27.09 8.58
N LYS A 388 -39.16 27.55 9.85
CA LYS A 388 -39.04 28.98 10.21
C LYS A 388 -37.65 29.43 10.55
N ILE A 389 -36.75 28.48 10.85
CA ILE A 389 -35.35 28.73 11.22
C ILE A 389 -34.44 27.73 10.54
N LYS A 390 -33.46 28.23 9.81
CA LYS A 390 -32.30 27.47 9.35
C LYS A 390 -31.12 27.70 10.30
N VAL A 391 -30.46 26.64 10.74
CA VAL A 391 -29.41 26.67 11.75
C VAL A 391 -28.07 26.21 11.16
N GLU A 392 -27.02 26.97 11.41
CA GLU A 392 -25.62 26.55 11.20
C GLU A 392 -24.94 26.62 12.57
N GLN A 393 -24.48 25.48 13.08
CA GLN A 393 -23.77 25.37 14.36
C GLN A 393 -22.36 24.93 14.19
N GLY A 394 -21.39 25.57 14.87
CA GLY A 394 -19.99 25.26 14.74
C GLY A 394 -19.05 26.15 15.54
N ILE A 395 -17.77 25.98 15.24
CA ILE A 395 -16.68 26.81 15.75
C ILE A 395 -16.08 27.53 14.53
N PHE A 396 -16.13 28.84 14.53
CA PHE A 396 -15.79 29.69 13.40
C PHE A 396 -14.59 30.56 13.72
N ALA A 397 -13.55 30.50 12.90
CA ALA A 397 -12.50 31.51 12.90
C ALA A 397 -12.92 32.76 12.11
N ASP A 398 -12.14 33.81 12.22
CA ASP A 398 -12.25 34.99 11.36
C ASP A 398 -11.98 34.59 9.90
N GLY A 399 -12.94 34.85 9.02
CA GLY A 399 -12.90 34.47 7.60
C GLY A 399 -13.65 33.16 7.25
N ASP A 400 -14.06 32.36 8.24
CA ASP A 400 -14.72 31.08 7.97
C ASP A 400 -16.16 31.24 7.49
N ASN A 401 -16.86 32.31 8.00
CA ASN A 401 -18.28 32.50 7.72
C ASN A 401 -18.66 33.98 7.72
N LYS A 402 -19.15 34.48 6.59
CA LYS A 402 -19.51 35.88 6.38
C LYS A 402 -20.50 36.47 7.44
N TYR A 403 -21.38 35.64 7.96
CA TYR A 403 -22.34 36.09 8.99
C TYR A 403 -21.64 36.29 10.34
N ILE A 404 -20.76 35.38 10.71
CA ILE A 404 -19.93 35.47 11.92
C ILE A 404 -18.95 36.64 11.78
N ASP A 405 -18.31 36.82 10.63
CA ASP A 405 -17.37 37.90 10.38
C ASP A 405 -18.06 39.25 10.63
N LYS A 406 -19.26 39.47 10.08
CA LYS A 406 -19.99 40.72 10.28
C LYS A 406 -20.54 40.86 11.69
N LEU A 407 -21.26 39.87 12.20
CA LEU A 407 -22.02 39.99 13.42
C LEU A 407 -21.16 39.91 14.69
N VAL A 408 -20.03 39.16 14.63
CA VAL A 408 -19.15 38.86 15.77
C VAL A 408 -17.81 39.56 15.67
N PHE A 409 -17.12 39.41 14.52
CA PHE A 409 -15.78 39.96 14.30
C PHE A 409 -15.79 41.40 13.79
N LYS A 410 -16.96 41.91 13.35
CA LYS A 410 -17.16 43.26 12.83
C LYS A 410 -16.41 43.57 11.54
N LYS A 411 -16.25 42.54 10.68
CA LYS A 411 -15.58 42.59 9.39
C LYS A 411 -16.52 42.20 8.25
N GLY A 412 -16.29 42.77 7.08
CA GLY A 412 -17.06 42.46 5.88
C GLY A 412 -18.55 42.78 5.96
N ASP A 413 -19.30 42.31 4.98
CA ASP A 413 -20.74 42.41 4.85
C ASP A 413 -21.34 41.13 4.36
N PHE A 414 -22.63 40.93 4.54
CA PHE A 414 -23.37 39.78 4.02
C PHE A 414 -24.73 40.19 3.50
N GLU A 415 -25.20 39.47 2.49
CA GLU A 415 -26.60 39.53 2.07
C GLU A 415 -27.39 38.47 2.83
N PRO A 416 -28.56 38.86 3.41
CA PRO A 416 -29.46 37.92 4.06
C PRO A 416 -29.95 36.85 3.06
N LEU A 417 -30.29 35.68 3.58
CA LEU A 417 -30.93 34.66 2.77
C LEU A 417 -32.34 35.12 2.37
N MET A 418 -32.71 34.99 1.10
CA MET A 418 -33.98 35.47 0.53
C MET A 418 -35.18 34.99 1.34
N SER A 419 -35.23 33.72 1.75
CA SER A 419 -36.33 33.13 2.54
C SER A 419 -36.20 33.36 4.05
N TYR A 420 -35.04 33.83 4.55
CA TYR A 420 -34.71 34.00 5.95
C TYR A 420 -33.94 35.31 6.18
N PRO A 421 -34.64 36.45 6.04
CA PRO A 421 -33.97 37.76 6.02
C PRO A 421 -33.43 38.22 7.38
N PHE A 422 -33.73 37.52 8.47
CA PHE A 422 -33.27 37.89 9.80
C PHE A 422 -32.22 36.90 10.32
N THR A 423 -30.96 37.32 10.29
CA THR A 423 -29.85 36.51 10.81
C THR A 423 -29.41 37.00 12.17
N VAL A 424 -29.32 36.09 13.15
CA VAL A 424 -28.78 36.34 14.48
C VAL A 424 -27.83 35.24 14.92
N VAL A 425 -26.95 35.56 15.86
CA VAL A 425 -25.97 34.59 16.38
C VAL A 425 -26.15 34.40 17.88
N VAL A 426 -25.94 33.17 18.35
CA VAL A 426 -25.96 32.76 19.75
C VAL A 426 -24.73 31.94 20.05
N GLY A 427 -23.92 32.37 21.02
CA GLY A 427 -22.67 31.70 21.36
C GLY A 427 -21.71 32.66 22.06
N LYS A 428 -20.43 32.27 22.11
CA LYS A 428 -19.38 33.05 22.79
C LYS A 428 -18.05 32.98 21.98
N LYS A 429 -17.21 34.00 22.15
CA LYS A 429 -15.81 33.95 21.70
C LYS A 429 -15.00 33.14 22.71
N GLN A 430 -14.11 32.28 22.17
CA GLN A 430 -13.22 31.43 22.95
C GLN A 430 -11.79 31.56 22.44
N LYS A 431 -10.81 31.38 23.33
CA LYS A 431 -9.37 31.40 23.00
C LYS A 431 -8.79 29.98 22.75
N GLY A 432 -9.58 28.95 22.99
CA GLY A 432 -9.23 27.54 22.82
C GLY A 432 -10.45 26.65 22.96
N PRO A 433 -10.33 25.36 22.69
CA PRO A 433 -11.43 24.40 22.82
C PRO A 433 -11.82 24.16 24.28
N ASP A 434 -13.13 23.95 24.53
CA ASP A 434 -13.65 23.51 25.82
C ASP A 434 -13.69 21.98 25.96
N ASP A 435 -13.65 21.27 24.83
CA ASP A 435 -13.78 19.81 24.75
C ASP A 435 -12.76 19.25 23.76
N TYR A 436 -12.12 18.14 24.11
CA TYR A 436 -11.12 17.50 23.25
C TYR A 436 -11.65 17.11 21.86
N ARG A 437 -12.95 16.88 21.74
CA ARG A 437 -13.59 16.54 20.46
C ARG A 437 -13.55 17.68 19.44
N GLU A 438 -13.36 18.92 19.90
CA GLU A 438 -13.22 20.10 19.02
C GLU A 438 -11.86 20.14 18.31
N VAL A 439 -10.87 19.42 18.85
CA VAL A 439 -9.49 19.31 18.34
C VAL A 439 -8.99 17.84 18.39
N ILE A 440 -9.90 16.92 18.14
CA ILE A 440 -9.72 15.49 18.40
C ILE A 440 -8.49 14.91 17.69
N GLU A 441 -8.22 15.32 16.45
CA GLU A 441 -7.09 14.79 15.70
C GLU A 441 -5.74 15.21 16.32
N GLN A 442 -5.65 16.44 16.79
CA GLN A 442 -4.46 16.93 17.47
C GLN A 442 -4.28 16.23 18.81
N VAL A 443 -5.35 16.14 19.62
CA VAL A 443 -5.32 15.46 20.93
C VAL A 443 -4.95 13.99 20.77
N ARG A 444 -5.49 13.29 19.77
CA ARG A 444 -5.15 11.89 19.48
C ARG A 444 -3.67 11.71 19.15
N LYS A 445 -3.12 12.60 18.32
CA LYS A 445 -1.71 12.58 17.95
C LYS A 445 -0.82 12.75 19.19
N ASP A 446 -1.12 13.73 20.02
CA ASP A 446 -0.32 14.04 21.19
C ASP A 446 -0.49 12.98 22.28
N TYR A 447 -1.70 12.50 22.50
CA TYR A 447 -2.00 11.39 23.41
C TYR A 447 -1.33 10.08 22.96
N ARG A 448 -1.28 9.81 21.66
CA ARG A 448 -0.53 8.71 21.10
C ARG A 448 0.97 8.78 21.47
N SER A 449 1.57 9.95 21.31
CA SER A 449 2.97 10.19 21.65
C SER A 449 3.22 10.03 23.16
N TYR A 450 2.30 10.50 23.97
CA TYR A 450 2.32 10.32 25.42
C TYR A 450 2.28 8.84 25.82
N LEU A 451 1.34 8.08 25.24
CA LEU A 451 1.22 6.64 25.49
C LEU A 451 2.48 5.87 25.08
N ASP A 452 3.05 6.18 23.92
CA ASP A 452 4.30 5.53 23.46
C ASP A 452 5.46 5.83 24.41
N THR A 453 5.57 7.08 24.87
CA THR A 453 6.60 7.49 25.84
C THR A 453 6.43 6.79 27.20
N CYS A 454 5.21 6.71 27.71
CA CYS A 454 4.91 6.01 28.97
C CYS A 454 5.21 4.52 28.85
N TRP A 455 4.77 3.89 27.76
CA TRP A 455 5.03 2.48 27.52
C TRP A 455 6.53 2.18 27.34
N MET A 456 7.27 3.02 26.60
CA MET A 456 8.73 2.85 26.48
C MET A 456 9.46 2.98 27.82
N ARG A 457 9.00 3.86 28.71
CA ARG A 457 9.55 3.98 30.07
C ARG A 457 9.29 2.68 30.85
N GLU A 458 8.07 2.18 30.84
CA GLU A 458 7.68 0.92 31.48
C GLU A 458 8.53 -0.26 30.96
N LEU A 459 8.71 -0.36 29.64
CA LEU A 459 9.57 -1.40 29.04
C LEU A 459 11.03 -1.26 29.46
N SER A 460 11.54 -0.04 29.57
CA SER A 460 12.94 0.22 29.97
C SER A 460 13.17 -0.06 31.44
N GLU A 461 12.19 0.15 32.31
CA GLU A 461 12.26 -0.15 33.73
C GLU A 461 12.13 -1.66 34.01
N SER A 462 11.30 -2.36 33.25
CA SER A 462 11.08 -3.81 33.39
C SER A 462 12.13 -4.66 32.70
N GLY A 463 12.72 -4.15 31.61
CA GLY A 463 13.68 -4.84 30.76
C GLY A 463 15.12 -4.60 31.22
N LYS A 464 15.92 -5.68 31.31
CA LYS A 464 17.38 -5.56 31.51
C LYS A 464 18.04 -5.35 30.15
N VAL A 465 18.38 -4.10 29.83
CA VAL A 465 19.16 -3.75 28.65
C VAL A 465 20.60 -3.45 29.07
N GLU A 466 21.53 -4.20 28.49
CA GLU A 466 22.96 -3.96 28.65
C GLU A 466 23.59 -3.76 27.27
N ILE A 467 24.21 -2.60 27.07
CA ILE A 467 24.95 -2.30 25.86
C ILE A 467 26.43 -2.47 26.13
N ASN A 468 27.04 -3.52 25.57
CA ASN A 468 28.47 -3.76 25.71
C ASN A 468 29.27 -2.71 24.92
N GLN A 469 29.85 -1.75 25.63
CA GLN A 469 30.57 -0.62 25.04
C GLN A 469 31.85 -1.05 24.30
N GLU A 470 32.52 -2.11 24.73
CA GLU A 470 33.72 -2.61 24.06
C GLU A 470 33.39 -3.25 22.72
N VAL A 471 32.32 -4.04 22.68
CA VAL A 471 31.82 -4.59 21.41
C VAL A 471 31.34 -3.47 20.49
N LEU A 472 30.68 -2.45 21.03
CA LEU A 472 30.18 -1.33 20.21
C LEU A 472 31.32 -0.55 19.51
N LYS A 473 32.48 -0.42 20.16
CA LYS A 473 33.67 0.22 19.55
C LYS A 473 34.23 -0.54 18.36
N THR A 474 33.93 -1.83 18.20
CA THR A 474 34.39 -2.64 17.07
C THR A 474 33.53 -2.45 15.82
N VAL A 475 32.39 -1.79 15.95
CA VAL A 475 31.50 -1.49 14.81
C VAL A 475 32.07 -0.33 14.01
N ASN A 476 32.60 -0.62 12.83
CA ASN A 476 33.20 0.37 11.95
C ASN A 476 32.14 1.33 11.37
N ASN A 477 32.47 2.61 11.35
CA ASN A 477 31.65 3.70 10.80
C ASN A 477 31.71 3.77 9.24
N ASN A 478 31.95 2.67 8.54
CA ASN A 478 32.06 2.66 7.08
C ASN A 478 30.69 2.47 6.41
#